data_b663e52fec177df8bb1491837e02877e
#
_entry.id   b663e52fec177df8bb1491837e02877e
#
_cell.length_a   1.000
_cell.length_b   1.000
_cell.length_c   1.000
_cell.angle_alpha   90.00
_cell.angle_beta   90.00
_cell.angle_gamma   90.00
#
_symmetry.space_group_name_H-M   'P 1'
#
loop_
_entity.id
_entity.type
_entity.pdbx_description
1 polymer ?
#
loop_
_entity_poly.entity_id
_entity_poly.type
_entity_poly.pdbx_seq_one_letter_code
_entity_poly.pdbx_strand_id
1 'polypeptide(L)'
;ENLVRLYNFDQKEANKFRELLEETVINKKQKLNLAEVDFIEPRNCNLIFGLFKSDEGILTKDNETFFCILTLESFKNMVKLIEPFCVKESRAHQYLYDVDTPTDLLFCPSATAQ
;
A
#
# COMPACT_ATOMS: atom_id res chain seq x y z
N GLU A 1 5.66 18.22 2.46
CA GLU A 1 5.54 16.85 2.93
C GLU A 1 4.36 16.17 2.26
N ASN A 2 4.58 15.01 1.68
CA ASN A 2 3.55 14.31 0.90
C ASN A 2 3.06 13.06 1.62
N LEU A 3 1.78 12.75 1.40
CA LEU A 3 1.16 11.59 2.00
C LEU A 3 0.34 10.87 0.95
N VAL A 4 0.68 9.61 0.67
CA VAL A 4 -0.15 8.75 -0.16
C VAL A 4 -1.02 7.95 0.78
N ARG A 5 -2.33 8.01 0.55
CA ARG A 5 -3.30 7.40 1.45
C ARG A 5 -4.10 6.33 0.73
N LEU A 6 -4.05 5.12 1.31
CA LEU A 6 -4.94 4.03 0.91
C LEU A 6 -6.06 4.02 1.93
N TYR A 7 -7.28 4.31 1.50
CA TYR A 7 -8.37 4.49 2.45
C TYR A 7 -9.66 3.88 1.95
N ASN A 8 -10.61 3.78 2.86
CA ASN A 8 -11.95 3.28 2.60
C ASN A 8 -11.99 1.77 2.33
N PHE A 9 -11.06 1.04 2.94
CA PHE A 9 -11.02 -0.42 2.84
C PHE A 9 -11.84 -1.03 3.96
N ASP A 10 -12.83 -1.88 3.62
CA ASP A 10 -13.48 -2.68 4.65
C ASP A 10 -12.61 -3.92 4.93
N GLN A 11 -13.08 -4.79 5.84
CA GLN A 11 -12.30 -5.95 6.25
C GLN A 11 -12.03 -6.89 5.08
N LYS A 12 -13.01 -7.10 4.23
CA LYS A 12 -12.85 -7.97 3.06
C LYS A 12 -11.84 -7.40 2.08
N GLU A 13 -11.92 -6.11 1.85
CA GLU A 13 -11.03 -5.44 0.90
C GLU A 13 -9.61 -5.38 1.44
N ALA A 14 -9.46 -5.19 2.75
CA ALA A 14 -8.12 -5.25 3.36
C ALA A 14 -7.50 -6.62 3.14
N ASN A 15 -8.29 -7.68 3.29
CA ASN A 15 -7.80 -9.03 3.06
C ASN A 15 -7.43 -9.26 1.61
N LYS A 16 -8.24 -8.77 0.67
CA LYS A 16 -7.93 -8.89 -0.75
C LYS A 16 -6.65 -8.13 -1.10
N PHE A 17 -6.47 -6.95 -0.54
CA PHE A 17 -5.28 -6.16 -0.79
C PHE A 17 -4.04 -6.87 -0.26
N ARG A 18 -4.13 -7.42 0.95
CA ARG A 18 -3.02 -8.18 1.53
C ARG A 18 -2.66 -9.37 0.64
N GLU A 19 -3.67 -10.10 0.17
CA GLU A 19 -3.45 -11.25 -0.71
C GLU A 19 -2.79 -10.83 -2.02
N LEU A 20 -3.20 -9.70 -2.59
CA LEU A 20 -2.60 -9.21 -3.82
C LEU A 20 -1.13 -8.85 -3.63
N LEU A 21 -0.82 -8.18 -2.53
CA LEU A 21 0.58 -7.86 -2.23
C LEU A 21 1.40 -9.14 -2.12
N GLU A 22 0.89 -10.10 -1.37
CA GLU A 22 1.62 -11.35 -1.13
C GLU A 22 1.80 -12.14 -2.42
N GLU A 23 0.73 -12.31 -3.21
CA GLU A 23 0.79 -13.08 -4.44
C GLU A 23 1.61 -12.41 -5.52
N THR A 24 1.32 -11.14 -5.78
CA THR A 24 1.89 -10.46 -6.92
C THR A 24 3.30 -9.97 -6.65
N VAL A 25 3.50 -9.26 -5.54
CA VAL A 25 4.78 -8.62 -5.28
C VAL A 25 5.76 -9.58 -4.61
N ILE A 26 5.32 -10.31 -3.60
CA ILE A 26 6.22 -11.15 -2.82
C ILE A 26 6.49 -12.48 -3.53
N ASN A 27 5.43 -13.18 -3.93
CA ASN A 27 5.60 -14.52 -4.50
C ASN A 27 5.99 -14.49 -5.98
N LYS A 28 5.27 -13.72 -6.79
CA LYS A 28 5.54 -13.66 -8.23
C LYS A 28 6.60 -12.63 -8.60
N LYS A 29 6.93 -11.74 -7.67
CA LYS A 29 7.94 -10.69 -7.87
C LYS A 29 7.62 -9.81 -9.06
N GLN A 30 6.33 -9.47 -9.20
CA GLN A 30 5.83 -8.62 -10.27
C GLN A 30 5.34 -7.30 -9.70
N LYS A 31 5.29 -6.28 -10.54
CA LYS A 31 4.74 -4.99 -10.15
C LYS A 31 3.25 -5.10 -9.92
N LEU A 32 2.75 -4.34 -8.96
CA LEU A 32 1.33 -4.28 -8.69
C LEU A 32 0.85 -2.84 -8.90
N ASN A 33 0.07 -2.63 -9.95
CA ASN A 33 -0.48 -1.33 -10.29
C ASN A 33 -1.91 -1.27 -9.74
N LEU A 34 -2.13 -0.41 -8.74
CA LEU A 34 -3.42 -0.35 -8.08
C LEU A 34 -4.55 0.15 -8.99
N ALA A 35 -4.20 0.88 -10.05
CA ALA A 35 -5.22 1.33 -11.00
C ALA A 35 -5.85 0.16 -11.76
N GLU A 36 -5.20 -1.00 -11.76
CA GLU A 36 -5.71 -2.19 -12.46
C GLU A 36 -6.46 -3.14 -11.55
N VAL A 37 -6.63 -2.77 -10.27
CA VAL A 37 -7.31 -3.61 -9.29
C VAL A 37 -8.77 -3.14 -9.22
N ASP A 38 -9.71 -4.06 -9.47
CA ASP A 38 -11.09 -3.68 -9.69
C ASP A 38 -11.82 -3.14 -8.46
N PHE A 39 -11.37 -3.48 -7.24
CA PHE A 39 -12.00 -2.95 -6.04
C PHE A 39 -11.29 -1.69 -5.50
N ILE A 40 -10.30 -1.18 -6.22
CA ILE A 40 -9.59 0.04 -5.81
C ILE A 40 -9.85 1.12 -6.85
N GLU A 41 -10.29 2.27 -6.36
CA GLU A 41 -10.57 3.40 -7.23
C GLU A 41 -9.51 4.48 -6.99
N PRO A 42 -8.64 4.75 -7.97
CA PRO A 42 -7.64 5.81 -7.80
C PRO A 42 -8.31 7.18 -7.72
N ARG A 43 -7.83 7.98 -6.78
CA ARG A 43 -8.30 9.36 -6.64
C ARG A 43 -7.08 10.25 -6.49
N ASN A 44 -6.95 11.21 -7.38
CA ASN A 44 -5.88 12.21 -7.38
C ASN A 44 -4.51 11.65 -7.71
N CYS A 45 -4.27 10.36 -7.55
CA CYS A 45 -3.00 9.75 -7.91
C CYS A 45 -3.15 8.25 -8.05
N ASN A 46 -2.15 7.63 -8.67
CA ASN A 46 -2.05 6.18 -8.77
C ASN A 46 -0.83 5.71 -8.00
N LEU A 47 -0.83 4.44 -7.61
CA LEU A 47 0.26 3.86 -6.85
C LEU A 47 0.66 2.52 -7.45
N ILE A 48 1.96 2.35 -7.67
CA ILE A 48 2.52 1.12 -8.24
C ILE A 48 3.58 0.59 -7.28
N PHE A 49 3.43 -0.67 -6.87
CA PHE A 49 4.41 -1.33 -6.01
C PHE A 49 5.41 -2.11 -6.87
N GLY A 50 6.67 -2.05 -6.50
CA GLY A 50 7.71 -2.80 -7.20
C GLY A 50 8.85 -3.18 -6.28
N LEU A 51 9.49 -4.32 -6.59
CA LEU A 51 10.63 -4.82 -5.82
C LEU A 51 11.93 -4.24 -6.34
N PHE A 52 12.85 -4.01 -5.41
CA PHE A 52 14.20 -3.59 -5.75
C PHE A 52 15.16 -4.12 -4.69
N LYS A 53 16.44 -4.00 -4.94
CA LYS A 53 17.45 -4.51 -4.00
C LYS A 53 17.60 -3.65 -2.75
N SER A 54 17.09 -2.44 -2.77
CA SER A 54 17.13 -1.53 -1.63
C SER A 54 15.81 -0.79 -1.52
N ASP A 55 15.53 -0.28 -0.33
CA ASP A 55 14.31 0.50 -0.11
C ASP A 55 14.52 1.91 -0.68
N GLU A 56 13.88 2.17 -1.82
CA GLU A 56 13.96 3.49 -2.45
C GLU A 56 12.86 4.42 -1.94
N GLY A 57 11.82 3.83 -1.33
CA GLY A 57 10.73 4.62 -0.80
C GLY A 57 9.66 4.88 -1.83
N ILE A 58 8.94 5.97 -1.65
CA ILE A 58 7.83 6.32 -2.51
C ILE A 58 8.25 7.48 -3.39
N LEU A 59 8.33 7.23 -4.68
CA LEU A 59 8.90 8.15 -5.66
C LEU A 59 7.84 8.59 -6.65
N THR A 60 7.98 9.84 -7.14
CA THR A 60 7.10 10.34 -8.17
C THR A 60 7.86 11.37 -9.02
N LYS A 61 7.48 11.48 -10.29
CA LYS A 61 8.01 12.52 -11.18
C LYS A 61 6.99 13.60 -11.44
N ASP A 62 5.71 13.27 -11.37
CA ASP A 62 4.65 14.19 -11.81
C ASP A 62 3.60 14.44 -10.74
N ASN A 63 3.75 13.85 -9.55
CA ASN A 63 2.79 13.93 -8.46
C ASN A 63 1.42 13.33 -8.81
N GLU A 64 1.37 12.50 -9.85
CA GLU A 64 0.14 11.81 -10.26
C GLU A 64 0.31 10.30 -10.13
N THR A 65 1.47 9.78 -10.47
CA THR A 65 1.79 8.37 -10.33
C THR A 65 2.93 8.23 -9.34
N PHE A 66 2.72 7.44 -8.31
CA PHE A 66 3.71 7.19 -7.26
C PHE A 66 4.19 5.75 -7.35
N PHE A 67 5.48 5.56 -7.18
CA PHE A 67 6.10 4.24 -7.21
C PHE A 67 6.62 3.92 -5.82
N CYS A 68 6.10 2.84 -5.24
CA CYS A 68 6.57 2.37 -3.93
C CYS A 68 7.57 1.25 -4.19
N ILE A 69 8.84 1.58 -4.14
CA ILE A 69 9.94 0.69 -4.53
C ILE A 69 10.68 0.27 -3.27
N LEU A 70 10.51 -0.98 -2.88
CA LEU A 70 11.05 -1.48 -1.63
C LEU A 70 11.63 -2.88 -1.81
N THR A 71 12.32 -3.34 -0.77
CA THR A 71 12.87 -4.69 -0.74
C THR A 71 11.78 -5.70 -0.43
N LEU A 72 12.09 -6.97 -0.68
CA LEU A 72 11.19 -8.06 -0.31
C LEU A 72 10.88 -8.04 1.18
N GLU A 73 11.88 -7.75 1.99
CA GLU A 73 11.72 -7.68 3.45
C GLU A 73 10.69 -6.63 3.84
N SER A 74 10.78 -5.44 3.22
CA SER A 74 9.87 -4.36 3.54
C SER A 74 8.44 -4.67 3.10
N PHE A 75 8.26 -5.35 1.98
CA PHE A 75 6.92 -5.75 1.57
C PHE A 75 6.34 -6.82 2.48
N LYS A 76 7.19 -7.74 2.97
CA LYS A 76 6.73 -8.72 3.95
C LYS A 76 6.28 -8.05 5.24
N ASN A 77 7.02 -7.02 5.65
CA ASN A 77 6.63 -6.25 6.83
C ASN A 77 5.32 -5.51 6.59
N MET A 78 5.14 -4.96 5.38
CA MET A 78 3.90 -4.27 5.03
C MET A 78 2.69 -5.20 5.15
N VAL A 79 2.82 -6.44 4.67
CA VAL A 79 1.74 -7.42 4.79
C VAL A 79 1.39 -7.66 6.25
N LYS A 80 2.40 -7.75 7.13
CA LYS A 80 2.15 -7.93 8.55
C LYS A 80 1.41 -6.75 9.16
N LEU A 81 1.70 -5.54 8.71
CA LEU A 81 1.04 -4.35 9.21
C LEU A 81 -0.42 -4.27 8.78
N ILE A 82 -0.77 -4.88 7.65
CA ILE A 82 -2.14 -4.90 7.16
C ILE A 82 -2.97 -6.02 7.84
N GLU A 83 -2.33 -7.09 8.28
CA GLU A 83 -3.03 -8.27 8.80
C GLU A 83 -4.07 -7.96 9.87
N PRO A 84 -3.82 -7.08 10.86
CA PRO A 84 -4.85 -6.79 11.86
C PRO A 84 -6.16 -6.28 11.26
N PHE A 85 -6.11 -5.60 10.13
CA PHE A 85 -7.31 -5.07 9.49
C PHE A 85 -8.07 -6.14 8.71
N CYS A 86 -7.47 -7.31 8.53
CA CYS A 86 -8.09 -8.42 7.82
C CYS A 86 -8.93 -9.30 8.73
N VAL A 87 -8.71 -9.24 10.05
CA VAL A 87 -9.37 -10.16 10.98
C VAL A 87 -10.49 -9.52 11.77
N LYS A 88 -10.53 -8.19 11.83
CA LYS A 88 -11.63 -7.49 12.47
C LYS A 88 -11.67 -6.04 12.00
N GLU A 89 -12.84 -5.42 12.14
CA GLU A 89 -12.97 -4.00 11.83
C GLU A 89 -12.15 -3.18 12.81
N SER A 90 -11.58 -2.09 12.30
CA SER A 90 -10.74 -1.24 13.13
C SER A 90 -10.92 0.21 12.69
N ARG A 91 -10.84 1.13 13.66
CA ARG A 91 -10.84 2.56 13.39
C ARG A 91 -9.44 3.13 13.35
N ALA A 92 -8.44 2.31 13.69
CA ALA A 92 -7.05 2.75 13.66
C ALA A 92 -6.57 2.87 12.22
N HIS A 93 -5.52 3.66 12.04
CA HIS A 93 -4.81 3.70 10.76
C HIS A 93 -3.40 3.23 11.01
N GLN A 94 -2.68 2.92 9.94
CA GLN A 94 -1.35 2.34 10.04
C GLN A 94 -0.48 2.85 8.92
N TYR A 95 0.69 3.38 9.27
CA TYR A 95 1.69 3.69 8.26
C TYR A 95 2.28 2.38 7.75
N LEU A 96 2.22 2.18 6.44
CA LEU A 96 2.78 1.00 5.81
C LEU A 96 4.25 1.22 5.45
N TYR A 97 4.63 2.46 5.25
CA TYR A 97 6.02 2.83 5.02
C TYR A 97 6.20 4.32 5.31
N ASP A 98 7.11 4.66 6.20
CA ASP A 98 7.36 6.05 6.56
C ASP A 98 8.83 6.31 6.93
N VAL A 99 9.74 5.40 6.55
CA VAL A 99 11.14 5.49 6.94
C VAL A 99 11.94 6.23 5.88
N ASP A 100 12.59 7.33 6.30
CA ASP A 100 13.57 8.08 5.49
C ASP A 100 13.07 8.41 4.09
N THR A 101 11.82 8.83 3.97
CA THR A 101 11.26 9.20 2.67
C THR A 101 10.42 10.47 2.84
N PRO A 102 10.42 11.34 1.80
CA PRO A 102 9.59 12.55 1.85
C PRO A 102 8.11 12.27 1.65
N THR A 103 7.75 11.04 1.28
CA THR A 103 6.37 10.66 1.08
C THR A 103 6.08 9.40 1.90
N ASP A 104 5.05 9.48 2.72
CA ASP A 104 4.63 8.37 3.57
C ASP A 104 3.46 7.62 2.93
N LEU A 105 3.31 6.35 3.28
CA LEU A 105 2.19 5.54 2.83
C LEU A 105 1.33 5.16 4.03
N LEU A 106 0.09 5.63 4.03
CA LEU A 106 -0.84 5.45 5.14
C LEU A 106 -2.02 4.58 4.72
N PHE A 107 -2.35 3.59 5.55
CA PHE A 107 -3.51 2.73 5.34
C PHE A 107 -4.62 3.15 6.31
N CYS A 108 -5.80 3.49 5.77
CA CYS A 108 -6.94 3.93 6.55
C CYS A 108 -8.14 3.05 6.23
N PRO A 109 -8.60 2.23 7.17
CA PRO A 109 -9.79 1.43 6.91
C PRO A 109 -11.03 2.32 6.81
N SER A 110 -12.12 1.76 6.29
CA SER A 110 -13.32 2.54 6.01
C SER A 110 -13.89 3.20 7.27
N ALA A 111 -13.72 2.58 8.42
CA ALA A 111 -14.22 3.14 9.67
C ALA A 111 -13.56 4.45 10.05
N THR A 112 -12.38 4.75 9.50
CA THR A 112 -11.63 5.98 9.81
C THR A 112 -11.45 6.89 8.60
N ALA A 113 -12.02 6.53 7.45
CA ALA A 113 -11.79 7.26 6.21
C ALA A 113 -12.56 8.57 6.13
N GLN A 114 -13.42 8.82 7.06
CA GLN A 114 -14.28 10.01 7.07
C GLN A 114 -13.56 11.28 7.41
#